data_70cdbd0fdc07ba73bebed6cba47a0bc3
#
_entry.id   70cdbd0fdc07ba73bebed6cba47a0bc3
#
_cell.length_a   1.000
_cell.length_b   1.000
_cell.length_c   1.000
_cell.angle_alpha   90.00
_cell.angle_beta   90.00
_cell.angle_gamma   90.00
#
_symmetry.space_group_name_H-M   'P 1'
#
loop_
_entity.id
_entity.type
_entity.pdbx_description
1 polymer ?
#
loop_
_entity_poly.entity_id
_entity_poly.type
_entity_poly.pdbx_seq_one_letter_code
_entity_poly.pdbx_strand_id
1 'polypeptide(L)'
;LRNGPRNTNCQQNNPFANLNQDHLFKAFFNGANNVNSNIRIFQNGRPVNINGRPEDIQQKVRITIQQSFHGASVPIEINRYILQDNERTTEQETFYVSIPQGVDNNEILILKDKGNMRNGIKSDVKIVIQLENNSLFKRKGLDLLYTCKLSLMEALCGFSHEIELSLIHI
;
A
#
# COMPACT_ATOMS: atom_id res chain seq x y z
N LEU A 1 7.40 53.66 -55.26
CA LEU A 1 8.21 52.50 -55.03
C LEU A 1 7.59 51.75 -53.80
N ARG A 2 6.77 50.75 -54.10
CA ARG A 2 6.05 49.89 -53.08
C ARG A 2 6.91 48.65 -52.80
N ASN A 3 7.35 48.48 -51.57
CA ASN A 3 7.91 47.24 -51.09
C ASN A 3 6.80 46.45 -50.39
N GLY A 4 6.37 45.33 -51.02
CA GLY A 4 5.44 44.38 -50.44
C GLY A 4 6.10 43.45 -49.39
N PRO A 5 5.36 42.90 -48.45
CA PRO A 5 5.91 42.04 -47.41
C PRO A 5 6.27 40.66 -47.96
N ARG A 6 7.49 40.20 -47.62
CA ARG A 6 7.95 38.83 -47.91
C ARG A 6 7.24 37.84 -46.98
N ASN A 7 6.48 36.97 -47.59
CA ASN A 7 5.84 35.84 -46.93
C ASN A 7 6.91 34.73 -46.70
N THR A 8 7.48 34.66 -45.54
CA THR A 8 8.34 33.55 -45.14
C THR A 8 7.48 32.40 -44.63
N ASN A 9 7.21 31.47 -45.52
CA ASN A 9 6.57 30.19 -45.21
C ASN A 9 7.57 29.33 -44.41
N CYS A 10 7.55 29.41 -43.08
CA CYS A 10 8.22 28.45 -42.23
C CYS A 10 7.42 27.17 -42.26
N GLN A 11 7.76 26.25 -43.16
CA GLN A 11 7.39 24.86 -43.03
C GLN A 11 8.06 24.31 -41.76
N GLN A 12 7.33 24.28 -40.67
CA GLN A 12 7.66 23.44 -39.50
C GLN A 12 7.51 21.98 -39.94
N ASN A 13 8.64 21.39 -40.31
CA ASN A 13 8.75 19.96 -40.42
C ASN A 13 8.59 19.37 -39.02
N ASN A 14 7.37 18.98 -38.69
CA ASN A 14 7.07 18.17 -37.49
C ASN A 14 7.47 16.72 -37.83
N PRO A 15 8.59 16.19 -37.30
CA PRO A 15 9.05 14.84 -37.64
C PRO A 15 8.09 13.75 -37.12
N PHE A 16 7.05 14.14 -36.39
CA PHE A 16 6.07 13.20 -35.79
C PHE A 16 4.70 13.22 -36.49
N ALA A 17 4.50 13.97 -37.58
CA ALA A 17 3.18 14.13 -38.20
C ALA A 17 2.67 12.90 -38.95
N ASN A 18 3.50 11.87 -39.19
CA ASN A 18 3.16 10.67 -39.96
C ASN A 18 3.41 9.34 -39.22
N LEU A 19 3.57 9.37 -37.90
CA LEU A 19 3.66 8.15 -37.12
C LEU A 19 2.26 7.70 -36.74
N ASN A 20 1.74 6.71 -37.51
CA ASN A 20 0.55 5.96 -37.12
C ASN A 20 0.73 5.48 -35.67
N GLN A 21 -0.19 5.85 -34.79
CA GLN A 21 -0.17 5.49 -33.37
C GLN A 21 0.03 3.98 -33.16
N ASP A 22 -0.46 3.16 -34.09
CA ASP A 22 -0.31 1.69 -34.04
C ASP A 22 1.13 1.22 -34.24
N HIS A 23 1.96 1.92 -35.03
CA HIS A 23 3.37 1.57 -35.23
C HIS A 23 4.24 1.97 -34.05
N LEU A 24 3.93 3.08 -33.41
CA LEU A 24 4.62 3.53 -32.19
C LEU A 24 4.32 2.59 -31.02
N PHE A 25 3.06 2.15 -30.91
CA PHE A 25 2.64 1.17 -29.94
C PHE A 25 3.34 -0.18 -30.16
N LYS A 26 3.39 -0.68 -31.40
CA LYS A 26 4.09 -1.93 -31.75
C LYS A 26 5.58 -1.88 -31.52
N ALA A 27 6.23 -0.75 -31.82
CA ALA A 27 7.68 -0.59 -31.59
C ALA A 27 8.03 -0.58 -30.09
N PHE A 28 7.20 0.03 -29.26
CA PHE A 28 7.40 0.03 -27.80
C PHE A 28 7.10 -1.32 -27.15
N PHE A 29 6.11 -2.06 -27.65
CA PHE A 29 5.67 -3.31 -27.01
C PHE A 29 6.31 -4.57 -27.59
N ASN A 30 6.76 -4.57 -28.86
CA ASN A 30 7.41 -5.73 -29.48
C ASN A 30 8.93 -5.84 -29.16
N GLY A 31 9.53 -4.76 -28.65
CA GLY A 31 10.96 -4.76 -28.26
C GLY A 31 11.22 -5.16 -26.80
N ALA A 32 10.17 -5.37 -26.00
CA ALA A 32 10.29 -5.52 -24.53
C ALA A 32 10.06 -6.95 -24.04
N ASN A 33 10.63 -7.95 -24.69
CA ASN A 33 10.57 -9.32 -24.19
C ASN A 33 11.42 -9.57 -22.93
N ASN A 34 12.07 -8.55 -22.36
CA ASN A 34 12.88 -8.75 -21.16
C ASN A 34 13.14 -7.47 -20.34
N VAL A 35 12.14 -6.59 -20.15
CA VAL A 35 12.32 -5.47 -19.24
C VAL A 35 11.26 -5.55 -18.16
N ASN A 36 11.71 -5.84 -16.95
CA ASN A 36 10.97 -5.73 -15.70
C ASN A 36 10.71 -4.23 -15.41
N SER A 37 10.07 -3.54 -16.36
CA SER A 37 9.81 -2.11 -16.30
C SER A 37 8.42 -1.87 -15.75
N ASN A 38 8.36 -1.23 -14.58
CA ASN A 38 7.16 -0.62 -14.02
C ASN A 38 6.68 0.55 -14.93
N ILE A 39 6.32 0.24 -16.17
CA ILE A 39 5.75 1.23 -17.09
C ILE A 39 4.33 1.53 -16.61
N ARG A 40 4.15 2.71 -16.02
CA ARG A 40 2.84 3.23 -15.67
C ARG A 40 2.30 3.97 -16.89
N ILE A 41 1.32 3.41 -17.59
CA ILE A 41 0.59 4.11 -18.64
C ILE A 41 -0.56 4.88 -17.99
N PHE A 42 -0.66 6.16 -18.31
CA PHE A 42 -1.76 7.03 -17.87
C PHE A 42 -2.71 7.25 -19.05
N GLN A 43 -3.99 6.97 -18.85
CA GLN A 43 -5.07 7.34 -19.78
C GLN A 43 -5.98 8.34 -19.07
N ASN A 44 -6.13 9.52 -19.64
CA ASN A 44 -6.90 10.63 -19.04
C ASN A 44 -6.44 11.01 -17.61
N GLY A 45 -5.11 10.99 -17.36
CA GLY A 45 -4.54 11.35 -16.07
C GLY A 45 -4.68 10.27 -14.98
N ARG A 46 -5.27 9.10 -15.30
CA ARG A 46 -5.37 7.97 -14.38
C ARG A 46 -4.40 6.86 -14.81
N PRO A 47 -3.65 6.25 -13.87
CA PRO A 47 -2.80 5.12 -14.20
C PRO A 47 -3.63 3.94 -14.66
N VAL A 48 -3.34 3.44 -15.87
CA VAL A 48 -3.97 2.23 -16.41
C VAL A 48 -3.07 1.04 -16.13
N ASN A 49 -3.61 0.04 -15.48
CA ASN A 49 -2.90 -1.20 -15.21
C ASN A 49 -2.89 -2.08 -16.47
N ILE A 50 -1.78 -2.06 -17.22
CA ILE A 50 -1.64 -2.74 -18.52
C ILE A 50 -1.60 -4.26 -18.35
N ASN A 51 -1.17 -4.74 -17.21
CA ASN A 51 -0.96 -6.17 -16.98
C ASN A 51 -2.26 -6.95 -16.72
N GLY A 52 -3.42 -6.32 -16.86
CA GLY A 52 -4.71 -6.99 -16.60
C GLY A 52 -4.89 -7.44 -15.14
N ARG A 53 -3.87 -7.29 -14.28
CA ARG A 53 -3.95 -7.64 -12.86
C ARG A 53 -4.89 -6.65 -12.16
N PRO A 54 -5.88 -7.14 -11.40
CA PRO A 54 -6.76 -6.27 -10.64
C PRO A 54 -6.00 -5.55 -9.52
N GLU A 55 -6.60 -4.48 -8.99
CA GLU A 55 -6.01 -3.70 -7.90
C GLU A 55 -5.94 -4.52 -6.61
N ASP A 56 -4.83 -4.37 -5.88
CA ASP A 56 -4.65 -4.98 -4.57
C ASP A 56 -5.65 -4.38 -3.57
N ILE A 57 -6.17 -5.24 -2.69
CA ILE A 57 -7.03 -4.79 -1.59
C ILE A 57 -6.14 -4.36 -0.44
N GLN A 58 -6.41 -3.19 0.11
CA GLN A 58 -5.71 -2.69 1.28
C GLN A 58 -6.68 -2.62 2.46
N GLN A 59 -6.33 -3.29 3.56
CA GLN A 59 -7.15 -3.32 4.77
C GLN A 59 -6.30 -3.04 6.00
N LYS A 60 -6.86 -2.31 6.96
CA LYS A 60 -6.23 -2.00 8.23
C LYS A 60 -6.77 -2.94 9.30
N VAL A 61 -5.88 -3.52 10.08
CA VAL A 61 -6.21 -4.40 11.19
C VAL A 61 -5.66 -3.82 12.47
N ARG A 62 -6.51 -3.72 13.48
CA ARG A 62 -6.13 -3.23 14.80
C ARG A 62 -5.82 -4.41 15.69
N ILE A 63 -4.66 -4.34 16.32
CA ILE A 63 -4.22 -5.34 17.30
C ILE A 63 -3.71 -4.64 18.55
N THR A 64 -3.80 -5.33 19.68
CA THR A 64 -3.24 -4.84 20.95
C THR A 64 -1.73 -5.06 21.00
N ILE A 65 -1.04 -4.34 21.89
CA ILE A 65 0.41 -4.55 22.14
C ILE A 65 0.68 -5.99 22.59
N GLN A 66 -0.22 -6.60 23.38
CA GLN A 66 -0.11 -7.99 23.81
C GLN A 66 -0.16 -8.97 22.65
N GLN A 67 -1.10 -8.76 21.71
CA GLN A 67 -1.20 -9.57 20.49
C GLN A 67 0.02 -9.41 19.60
N SER A 68 0.59 -8.20 19.50
CA SER A 68 1.84 -7.97 18.80
C SER A 68 3.01 -8.72 19.47
N PHE A 69 3.05 -8.77 20.79
CA PHE A 69 4.13 -9.43 21.52
C PHE A 69 4.09 -10.96 21.42
N HIS A 70 2.91 -11.58 21.63
CA HIS A 70 2.76 -13.02 21.59
C HIS A 70 2.54 -13.59 20.20
N GLY A 71 2.22 -12.73 19.23
CA GLY A 71 1.61 -13.16 17.97
C GLY A 71 0.14 -13.51 18.18
N ALA A 72 -0.63 -13.42 17.14
CA ALA A 72 -2.06 -13.73 17.17
C ALA A 72 -2.56 -14.21 15.80
N SER A 73 -3.64 -14.97 15.81
CA SER A 73 -4.40 -15.26 14.61
C SER A 73 -5.69 -14.43 14.64
N VAL A 74 -5.83 -13.52 13.68
CA VAL A 74 -6.96 -12.59 13.64
C VAL A 74 -7.81 -12.88 12.42
N PRO A 75 -9.14 -13.04 12.56
CA PRO A 75 -10.05 -13.16 11.44
C PRO A 75 -10.22 -11.79 10.77
N ILE A 76 -10.13 -11.77 9.45
CA ILE A 76 -10.30 -10.56 8.63
C ILE A 76 -11.32 -10.86 7.55
N GLU A 77 -12.33 -10.02 7.46
CA GLU A 77 -13.34 -10.09 6.40
C GLU A 77 -12.90 -9.24 5.23
N ILE A 78 -12.83 -9.86 4.06
CA ILE A 78 -12.40 -9.21 2.82
C ILE A 78 -13.54 -9.26 1.82
N ASN A 79 -13.92 -8.09 1.32
CA ASN A 79 -14.85 -7.96 0.22
C ASN A 79 -14.03 -7.85 -1.07
N ARG A 80 -14.11 -8.88 -1.92
CA ARG A 80 -13.44 -8.91 -3.21
C ARG A 80 -14.43 -8.95 -4.35
N TYR A 81 -14.05 -8.40 -5.48
CA TYR A 81 -14.82 -8.57 -6.70
C TYR A 81 -14.17 -9.61 -7.62
N ILE A 82 -15.02 -10.35 -8.30
CA ILE A 82 -14.65 -11.30 -9.34
C ILE A 82 -15.25 -10.78 -10.64
N LEU A 83 -14.39 -10.47 -11.59
CA LEU A 83 -14.79 -10.06 -12.94
C LEU A 83 -14.44 -11.19 -13.90
N GLN A 84 -15.47 -11.85 -14.42
CA GLN A 84 -15.35 -12.91 -15.40
C GLN A 84 -16.42 -12.69 -16.48
N ASP A 85 -16.05 -12.84 -17.76
CA ASP A 85 -16.97 -12.70 -18.91
C ASP A 85 -17.83 -11.41 -18.91
N ASN A 86 -17.24 -10.30 -18.43
CA ASN A 86 -17.90 -8.99 -18.25
C ASN A 86 -18.96 -8.94 -17.14
N GLU A 87 -19.14 -10.01 -16.38
CA GLU A 87 -19.98 -10.02 -15.18
C GLU A 87 -19.12 -9.74 -13.94
N ARG A 88 -19.61 -8.83 -13.09
CA ARG A 88 -18.95 -8.48 -11.82
C ARG A 88 -19.76 -9.04 -10.68
N THR A 89 -19.18 -10.00 -9.97
CA THR A 89 -19.73 -10.57 -8.73
C THR A 89 -18.90 -10.08 -7.55
N THR A 90 -19.56 -9.77 -6.46
CA THR A 90 -18.88 -9.42 -5.19
C THR A 90 -19.01 -10.60 -4.24
N GLU A 91 -17.89 -10.97 -3.64
CA GLU A 91 -17.78 -12.07 -2.68
C GLU A 91 -17.16 -11.57 -1.38
N GLN A 92 -17.72 -12.02 -0.25
CA GLN A 92 -17.18 -11.74 1.07
C GLN A 92 -16.57 -13.02 1.62
N GLU A 93 -15.31 -12.98 2.01
CA GLU A 93 -14.59 -14.13 2.56
C GLU A 93 -13.83 -13.74 3.82
N THR A 94 -13.85 -14.61 4.83
CA THR A 94 -13.11 -14.41 6.07
C THR A 94 -11.82 -15.21 6.03
N PHE A 95 -10.69 -14.53 6.20
CA PHE A 95 -9.36 -15.14 6.29
C PHE A 95 -8.82 -15.02 7.70
N TYR A 96 -8.22 -16.10 8.20
CA TYR A 96 -7.44 -16.07 9.43
C TYR A 96 -6.01 -15.73 9.11
N VAL A 97 -5.56 -14.55 9.57
CA VAL A 97 -4.22 -14.06 9.33
C VAL A 97 -3.37 -14.27 10.56
N SER A 98 -2.28 -15.02 10.39
CA SER A 98 -1.28 -15.19 11.43
C SER A 98 -0.38 -13.95 11.49
N ILE A 99 -0.44 -13.25 12.61
CA ILE A 99 0.40 -12.10 12.91
C ILE A 99 1.64 -12.61 13.64
N PRO A 100 2.85 -12.38 13.12
CA PRO A 100 4.07 -12.81 13.75
C PRO A 100 4.33 -12.04 15.07
N GLN A 101 5.12 -12.64 15.94
CA GLN A 101 5.58 -11.97 17.16
C GLN A 101 6.48 -10.78 16.82
N GLY A 102 6.32 -9.70 17.59
CA GLY A 102 7.15 -8.51 17.45
C GLY A 102 6.75 -7.56 16.34
N VAL A 103 5.63 -7.79 15.65
CA VAL A 103 5.14 -6.93 14.57
C VAL A 103 5.04 -5.47 15.02
N ASP A 104 5.50 -4.55 14.16
CA ASP A 104 5.49 -3.12 14.45
C ASP A 104 4.25 -2.41 13.89
N ASN A 105 4.02 -1.19 14.38
CA ASN A 105 2.94 -0.35 13.89
C ASN A 105 3.18 0.05 12.43
N ASN A 106 2.13 -0.02 11.62
CA ASN A 106 2.14 0.19 10.16
C ASN A 106 2.93 -0.86 9.36
N GLU A 107 3.27 -1.99 9.94
CA GLU A 107 3.83 -3.11 9.20
C GLU A 107 2.78 -3.68 8.24
N ILE A 108 3.25 -4.12 7.07
CA ILE A 108 2.38 -4.61 6.00
C ILE A 108 2.57 -6.10 5.82
N LEU A 109 1.50 -6.86 6.06
CA LEU A 109 1.42 -8.28 5.74
C LEU A 109 0.74 -8.47 4.39
N ILE A 110 1.29 -9.34 3.55
CA ILE A 110 0.77 -9.60 2.19
C ILE A 110 0.18 -11.00 2.13
N LEU A 111 -1.12 -11.08 1.86
CA LEU A 111 -1.79 -12.33 1.48
C LEU A 111 -1.83 -12.43 -0.03
N LYS A 112 -1.03 -13.34 -0.58
CA LYS A 112 -0.93 -13.55 -2.02
C LYS A 112 -2.20 -14.20 -2.57
N ASP A 113 -2.64 -13.72 -3.75
CA ASP A 113 -3.74 -14.28 -4.54
C ASP A 113 -5.10 -14.35 -3.82
N LYS A 114 -5.29 -13.53 -2.77
CA LYS A 114 -6.53 -13.48 -1.98
C LYS A 114 -7.39 -12.24 -2.25
N GLY A 115 -6.92 -11.34 -3.10
CA GLY A 115 -7.63 -10.11 -3.45
C GLY A 115 -8.62 -10.28 -4.60
N ASN A 116 -8.85 -9.19 -5.31
CA ASN A 116 -9.75 -9.14 -6.46
C ASN A 116 -9.32 -10.08 -7.58
N MET A 117 -10.28 -10.61 -8.34
CA MET A 117 -10.01 -11.46 -9.48
C MET A 117 -10.56 -10.84 -10.76
N ARG A 118 -9.75 -10.87 -11.82
CA ARG A 118 -10.15 -10.44 -13.17
C ARG A 118 -9.64 -11.42 -14.21
N ASN A 119 -10.55 -12.05 -14.94
CA ASN A 119 -10.23 -13.02 -16.00
C ASN A 119 -9.21 -14.09 -15.53
N GLY A 120 -9.41 -14.64 -14.33
CA GLY A 120 -8.53 -15.65 -13.74
C GLY A 120 -7.26 -15.12 -13.07
N ILE A 121 -6.92 -13.84 -13.24
CA ILE A 121 -5.77 -13.22 -12.57
C ILE A 121 -6.21 -12.66 -11.23
N LYS A 122 -5.52 -13.06 -10.15
CA LYS A 122 -5.81 -12.63 -8.78
C LYS A 122 -4.85 -11.53 -8.34
N SER A 123 -5.35 -10.62 -7.50
CA SER A 123 -4.53 -9.63 -6.80
C SER A 123 -4.20 -10.07 -5.38
N ASP A 124 -3.36 -9.30 -4.71
CA ASP A 124 -2.97 -9.54 -3.33
C ASP A 124 -3.83 -8.70 -2.38
N VAL A 125 -3.86 -9.13 -1.11
CA VAL A 125 -4.41 -8.33 -0.02
C VAL A 125 -3.25 -7.83 0.84
N LYS A 126 -3.16 -6.53 1.01
CA LYS A 126 -2.20 -5.84 1.87
C LYS A 126 -2.86 -5.47 3.17
N ILE A 127 -2.41 -6.07 4.26
CA ILE A 127 -2.93 -5.83 5.60
C ILE A 127 -1.95 -4.90 6.30
N VAL A 128 -2.43 -3.73 6.67
CA VAL A 128 -1.66 -2.74 7.44
C VAL A 128 -2.00 -2.91 8.91
N ILE A 129 -1.01 -3.28 9.71
CA ILE A 129 -1.18 -3.47 11.15
C ILE A 129 -1.23 -2.11 11.84
N GLN A 130 -2.25 -1.91 12.67
CA GLN A 130 -2.36 -0.76 13.55
C GLN A 130 -2.33 -1.23 15.00
N LEU A 131 -1.30 -0.81 15.75
CA LEU A 131 -1.19 -1.11 17.16
C LEU A 131 -2.10 -0.18 17.97
N GLU A 132 -3.07 -0.75 18.67
CA GLU A 132 -3.85 -0.04 19.69
C GLU A 132 -3.12 -0.14 21.02
N ASN A 133 -2.74 1.00 21.51
CA ASN A 133 -2.05 1.11 22.79
C ASN A 133 -3.02 1.52 23.88
N ASN A 134 -3.55 0.54 24.61
CA ASN A 134 -4.38 0.75 25.78
C ASN A 134 -3.59 0.65 27.11
N SER A 135 -2.24 0.60 27.02
CA SER A 135 -1.37 0.49 28.20
C SER A 135 -0.78 1.85 28.59
N LEU A 136 -0.25 1.93 29.80
CA LEU A 136 0.48 3.09 30.33
C LEU A 136 1.83 3.32 29.59
N PHE A 137 2.25 2.35 28.80
CA PHE A 137 3.54 2.35 28.10
C PHE A 137 3.36 2.73 26.64
N LYS A 138 4.28 3.53 26.13
CA LYS A 138 4.39 3.81 24.69
C LYS A 138 5.57 3.00 24.14
N ARG A 139 5.31 2.16 23.13
CA ARG A 139 6.37 1.43 22.45
C ARG A 139 7.06 2.33 21.42
N LYS A 140 8.39 2.34 21.42
CA LYS A 140 9.23 2.99 20.44
C LYS A 140 10.32 2.01 19.98
N GLY A 141 10.05 1.27 18.92
CA GLY A 141 10.92 0.17 18.49
C GLY A 141 10.92 -0.96 19.54
N LEU A 142 12.07 -1.24 20.11
CA LEU A 142 12.25 -2.25 21.18
C LEU A 142 12.05 -1.67 22.58
N ASP A 143 11.99 -0.33 22.72
CA ASP A 143 11.89 0.34 24.02
C ASP A 143 10.44 0.58 24.43
N LEU A 144 10.20 0.52 25.74
CA LEU A 144 8.96 0.92 26.37
C LEU A 144 9.16 2.22 27.12
N LEU A 145 8.40 3.23 26.77
CA LEU A 145 8.43 4.54 27.43
C LEU A 145 7.25 4.66 28.39
N TYR A 146 7.52 4.91 29.64
CA TYR A 146 6.54 5.22 30.65
C TYR A 146 6.65 6.70 31.06
N THR A 147 5.52 7.40 31.10
CA THR A 147 5.48 8.80 31.52
C THR A 147 4.94 8.89 32.93
N CYS A 148 5.82 9.13 33.91
CA CYS A 148 5.44 9.37 35.29
C CYS A 148 5.26 10.88 35.54
N LYS A 149 4.13 11.25 36.12
CA LYS A 149 3.87 12.65 36.56
C LYS A 149 4.22 12.73 38.07
N LEU A 150 5.19 13.54 38.40
CA LEU A 150 5.63 13.76 39.76
C LEU A 150 5.31 15.19 40.22
N SER A 151 4.99 15.35 41.49
CA SER A 151 4.95 16.66 42.11
C SER A 151 6.39 17.18 42.38
N LEU A 152 6.53 18.51 42.51
CA LEU A 152 7.84 19.09 42.83
C LEU A 152 8.43 18.53 44.15
N MET A 153 7.58 18.27 45.14
CA MET A 153 7.97 17.73 46.42
C MET A 153 8.53 16.30 46.28
N GLU A 154 7.87 15.44 45.52
CA GLU A 154 8.34 14.08 45.22
C GLU A 154 9.65 14.09 44.43
N ALA A 155 9.80 15.01 43.49
CA ALA A 155 11.01 15.15 42.70
C ALA A 155 12.22 15.58 43.53
N LEU A 156 12.02 16.41 44.61
CA LEU A 156 13.07 16.87 45.48
C LEU A 156 13.37 15.90 46.61
N CYS A 157 12.36 15.27 47.20
CA CYS A 157 12.50 14.40 48.37
C CYS A 157 12.77 12.92 47.98
N GLY A 158 12.68 12.59 46.71
CA GLY A 158 12.70 11.22 46.22
C GLY A 158 11.27 10.62 46.14
N PHE A 159 11.11 9.69 45.27
CA PHE A 159 9.86 8.96 45.07
C PHE A 159 10.10 7.48 44.84
N SER A 160 9.11 6.68 45.15
CA SER A 160 9.06 5.27 44.78
C SER A 160 7.77 5.02 44.02
N HIS A 161 7.87 4.42 42.87
CA HIS A 161 6.72 4.11 42.01
C HIS A 161 6.81 2.67 41.57
N GLU A 162 5.78 1.88 41.90
CA GLU A 162 5.67 0.51 41.45
C GLU A 162 5.05 0.50 40.08
N ILE A 163 5.72 -0.16 39.12
CA ILE A 163 5.25 -0.34 37.77
C ILE A 163 5.01 -1.82 37.55
N GLU A 164 3.76 -2.16 37.31
CA GLU A 164 3.37 -3.52 37.00
C GLU A 164 3.53 -3.78 35.50
N LEU A 165 4.54 -4.58 35.14
CA LEU A 165 4.82 -5.07 33.80
C LEU A 165 4.25 -6.47 33.58
N SER A 166 3.16 -6.82 34.28
CA SER A 166 2.65 -8.18 34.45
C SER A 166 2.25 -8.92 33.16
N LEU A 167 2.31 -8.26 32.01
CA LEU A 167 1.89 -8.85 30.74
C LEU A 167 3.05 -9.13 29.77
N ILE A 168 4.27 -8.81 30.16
CA ILE A 168 5.47 -9.08 29.38
C ILE A 168 6.38 -9.94 30.26
N HIS A 169 6.16 -11.25 30.20
CA HIS A 169 7.18 -12.18 30.65
C HIS A 169 8.31 -12.10 29.65
N ILE A 170 9.37 -11.41 30.05
CA ILE A 170 10.65 -11.42 29.34
C ILE A 170 11.36 -12.70 29.72
#